data_fa4b8e980d187897d985e3beafbfaea0
#
_entry.id   fa4b8e980d187897d985e3beafbfaea0
#
_cell.length_a   1.000
_cell.length_b   1.000
_cell.length_c   1.000
_cell.angle_alpha   90.00
_cell.angle_beta   90.00
_cell.angle_gamma   90.00
#
_symmetry.space_group_name_H-M   'P 1'
#
loop_
_entity.id
_entity.type
_entity.pdbx_description
1 polymer ?
#
loop_
_entity_poly.entity_id
_entity_poly.type
_entity_poly.pdbx_seq_one_letter_code
_entity_poly.pdbx_strand_id
1 'polypeptide(L)'
;MKYGTLLVIDDNPSILTALKICLSNTFERILTLPRPDTAPMLLQQEQVDLILLDMNFSLGVNSGQDGLLWLRTFRRLHAHIPVVLITAFADVQLAIKGLKSGAADFVTKPWDNDELIRTLKDAIDRSQ
;
A
#
# COMPACT_ATOMS: atom_id res chain seq x y z
N MET A 1 13.86 -1.11 -17.02
CA MET A 1 12.75 -0.14 -17.08
C MET A 1 12.05 -0.08 -15.72
N LYS A 2 11.81 1.10 -15.21
CA LYS A 2 11.16 1.26 -13.93
C LYS A 2 9.65 1.38 -14.10
N TYR A 3 8.93 0.90 -13.10
CA TYR A 3 7.50 1.13 -12.99
C TYR A 3 7.25 2.59 -12.61
N GLY A 4 6.01 3.04 -12.69
CA GLY A 4 5.68 4.45 -12.49
C GLY A 4 5.79 4.92 -11.05
N THR A 5 4.70 5.44 -10.49
CA THR A 5 4.69 6.07 -9.18
C THR A 5 3.99 5.16 -8.16
N LEU A 6 4.70 4.90 -7.06
CA LEU A 6 4.16 4.16 -5.91
C LEU A 6 3.86 5.14 -4.79
N LEU A 7 2.68 5.00 -4.19
CA LEU A 7 2.32 5.71 -2.96
C LEU A 7 2.37 4.72 -1.81
N VAL A 8 3.20 4.99 -0.80
CA VAL A 8 3.30 4.17 0.42
C VAL A 8 2.65 4.93 1.57
N ILE A 9 1.73 4.28 2.25
CA ILE A 9 1.05 4.86 3.41
C ILE A 9 1.32 3.98 4.62
N ASP A 10 2.13 4.49 5.55
CA ASP A 10 2.53 3.77 6.75
C ASP A 10 2.96 4.80 7.79
N ASP A 11 2.52 4.65 9.04
CA ASP A 11 2.82 5.63 10.09
C ASP A 11 4.19 5.43 10.72
N ASN A 12 4.93 4.40 10.36
CA ASN A 12 6.26 4.15 10.91
C ASN A 12 7.32 4.72 9.97
N PRO A 13 8.05 5.78 10.40
CA PRO A 13 9.06 6.41 9.53
C PRO A 13 10.16 5.45 9.08
N SER A 14 10.53 4.50 9.94
CA SER A 14 11.57 3.51 9.59
C SER A 14 11.11 2.60 8.48
N ILE A 15 9.85 2.21 8.48
CA ILE A 15 9.27 1.40 7.41
C ILE A 15 9.24 2.19 6.10
N LEU A 16 8.82 3.45 6.16
CA LEU A 16 8.80 4.29 4.96
C LEU A 16 10.20 4.43 4.35
N THR A 17 11.20 4.66 5.18
CA THR A 17 12.58 4.75 4.72
C THR A 17 13.06 3.44 4.11
N ALA A 18 12.80 2.32 4.79
CA ALA A 18 13.21 1.00 4.30
C ALA A 18 12.56 0.68 2.95
N LEU A 19 11.29 1.00 2.79
CA LEU A 19 10.58 0.75 1.54
C LEU A 19 11.11 1.62 0.41
N LYS A 20 11.41 2.89 0.68
CA LYS A 20 12.00 3.76 -0.34
C LYS A 20 13.33 3.20 -0.83
N ILE A 21 14.18 2.75 0.08
CA ILE A 21 15.47 2.18 -0.28
C ILE A 21 15.28 0.89 -1.08
N CYS A 22 14.44 0.00 -0.58
CA CYS A 22 14.19 -1.30 -1.21
C CYS A 22 13.64 -1.17 -2.63
N LEU A 23 12.77 -0.17 -2.85
CA LEU A 23 12.00 -0.06 -4.07
C LEU A 23 12.51 1.01 -5.03
N SER A 24 13.61 1.69 -4.69
CA SER A 24 14.12 2.82 -5.47
C SER A 24 14.53 2.45 -6.90
N ASN A 25 14.93 1.20 -7.12
CA ASN A 25 15.30 0.74 -8.46
C ASN A 25 14.11 0.18 -9.24
N THR A 26 12.97 -0.02 -8.58
CA THR A 26 11.79 -0.61 -9.20
C THR A 26 10.81 0.46 -9.68
N PHE A 27 10.66 1.56 -8.94
CA PHE A 27 9.71 2.62 -9.27
C PHE A 27 10.44 3.92 -9.60
N GLU A 28 9.89 4.67 -10.53
CA GLU A 28 10.44 5.97 -10.90
C GLU A 28 10.26 6.98 -9.78
N ARG A 29 9.11 6.95 -9.11
CA ARG A 29 8.81 7.84 -7.99
C ARG A 29 8.19 7.03 -6.86
N ILE A 30 8.58 7.37 -5.64
CA ILE A 30 7.97 6.79 -4.45
C ILE A 30 7.52 7.95 -3.57
N LEU A 31 6.22 8.08 -3.40
CA LEU A 31 5.61 9.07 -2.53
C LEU A 31 5.25 8.38 -1.23
N THR A 32 5.45 9.06 -0.12
CA THR A 32 5.18 8.48 1.19
C THR A 32 4.25 9.38 1.99
N LEU A 33 3.32 8.77 2.71
CA LEU A 33 2.42 9.47 3.63
C LEU A 33 2.41 8.71 4.95
N PRO A 34 2.52 9.43 6.08
CA PRO A 34 2.42 8.77 7.38
C PRO A 34 0.98 8.45 7.77
N ARG A 35 0.01 9.02 7.08
CA ARG A 35 -1.40 8.83 7.38
C ARG A 35 -2.21 8.82 6.09
N PRO A 36 -3.33 8.08 6.05
CA PRO A 36 -4.13 8.00 4.83
C PRO A 36 -5.05 9.18 4.58
N ASP A 37 -5.30 10.02 5.58
CA ASP A 37 -6.31 11.07 5.49
C ASP A 37 -5.98 12.15 4.46
N THR A 38 -4.70 12.33 4.12
CA THR A 38 -4.30 13.28 3.08
C THR A 38 -4.15 12.64 1.70
N ALA A 39 -4.32 11.32 1.61
CA ALA A 39 -4.14 10.63 0.34
C ALA A 39 -5.14 11.05 -0.74
N PRO A 40 -6.44 11.26 -0.44
CA PRO A 40 -7.35 11.68 -1.50
C PRO A 40 -6.92 12.95 -2.22
N MET A 41 -6.41 13.94 -1.47
CA MET A 41 -5.92 15.17 -2.08
C MET A 41 -4.70 14.91 -2.95
N LEU A 42 -3.77 14.10 -2.47
CA LEU A 42 -2.57 13.76 -3.22
C LEU A 42 -2.94 13.01 -4.51
N LEU A 43 -3.90 12.11 -4.45
CA LEU A 43 -4.32 11.33 -5.61
C LEU A 43 -5.01 12.18 -6.67
N GLN A 44 -5.55 13.34 -6.29
CA GLN A 44 -6.10 14.28 -7.25
C GLN A 44 -5.00 15.07 -7.96
N GLN A 45 -3.87 15.27 -7.31
CA GLN A 45 -2.80 16.12 -7.81
C GLN A 45 -1.69 15.34 -8.52
N GLU A 46 -1.49 14.08 -8.13
CA GLU A 46 -0.40 13.26 -8.63
C GLU A 46 -0.95 12.00 -9.29
N GLN A 47 -0.32 11.59 -10.38
CA GLN A 47 -0.65 10.31 -10.99
C GLN A 47 0.04 9.20 -10.22
N VAL A 48 -0.73 8.32 -9.63
CA VAL A 48 -0.22 7.19 -8.84
C VAL A 48 -0.66 5.90 -9.50
N ASP A 49 0.28 4.98 -9.64
CA ASP A 49 0.05 3.71 -10.32
C ASP A 49 -0.22 2.55 -9.37
N LEU A 50 0.17 2.68 -8.12
CA LEU A 50 -0.01 1.63 -7.12
C LEU A 50 0.02 2.24 -5.74
N ILE A 51 -0.84 1.75 -4.85
CA ILE A 51 -0.85 2.14 -3.44
C ILE A 51 -0.41 0.94 -2.60
N LEU A 52 0.58 1.14 -1.73
CA LEU A 52 0.97 0.17 -0.70
C LEU A 52 0.48 0.71 0.63
N LEU A 53 -0.51 0.05 1.22
CA LEU A 53 -1.25 0.56 2.36
C LEU A 53 -1.01 -0.30 3.59
N ASP A 54 -0.48 0.32 4.66
CA ASP A 54 -0.38 -0.34 5.95
C ASP A 54 -1.77 -0.55 6.52
N MET A 55 -2.00 -1.74 7.06
CA MET A 55 -3.29 -2.08 7.67
C MET A 55 -3.40 -1.62 9.12
N ASN A 56 -2.27 -1.38 9.77
CA ASN A 56 -2.24 -1.08 11.20
C ASN A 56 -1.68 0.31 11.45
N PHE A 57 -2.56 1.29 11.52
CA PHE A 57 -2.17 2.62 11.96
C PHE A 57 -2.22 2.67 13.48
N SER A 58 -1.19 3.25 14.07
CA SER A 58 -1.03 3.22 15.52
C SER A 58 -1.92 4.23 16.24
N LEU A 59 -2.93 4.72 15.58
CA LEU A 59 -3.82 5.71 16.16
C LEU A 59 -4.82 5.13 17.12
N GLY A 60 -4.50 4.09 17.76
CA GLY A 60 -5.25 3.77 18.86
C GLY A 60 -6.03 2.49 18.76
N VAL A 61 -7.22 2.56 18.82
CA VAL A 61 -8.05 1.61 19.46
C VAL A 61 -8.48 0.46 18.57
N ASN A 62 -8.47 0.67 17.26
CA ASN A 62 -9.05 -0.31 16.34
C ASN A 62 -8.06 -0.68 15.26
N SER A 63 -7.06 -1.44 15.65
CA SER A 63 -6.06 -1.86 14.70
C SER A 63 -6.70 -2.55 13.50
N GLY A 64 -6.38 -2.08 12.32
CA GLY A 64 -6.84 -2.69 11.09
C GLY A 64 -8.16 -2.18 10.57
N GLN A 65 -9.02 -1.62 11.40
CA GLN A 65 -10.32 -1.11 10.95
C GLN A 65 -10.15 0.08 10.01
N ASP A 66 -9.23 0.97 10.36
CA ASP A 66 -8.97 2.14 9.53
C ASP A 66 -8.36 1.74 8.20
N GLY A 67 -7.49 0.73 8.19
CA GLY A 67 -6.92 0.23 6.95
C GLY A 67 -7.98 -0.30 6.00
N LEU A 68 -8.93 -1.08 6.50
CA LEU A 68 -10.03 -1.59 5.68
C LEU A 68 -10.90 -0.46 5.15
N LEU A 69 -11.21 0.51 5.99
CA LEU A 69 -12.02 1.66 5.57
C LEU A 69 -11.34 2.43 4.45
N TRP A 70 -10.04 2.71 4.58
CA TRP A 70 -9.32 3.45 3.56
C TRP A 70 -9.14 2.63 2.28
N LEU A 71 -8.94 1.32 2.40
CA LEU A 71 -8.91 0.45 1.23
C LEU A 71 -10.21 0.59 0.43
N ARG A 72 -11.34 0.49 1.11
CA ARG A 72 -12.64 0.62 0.45
C ARG A 72 -12.83 1.99 -0.18
N THR A 73 -12.34 3.03 0.50
CA THR A 73 -12.41 4.39 -0.02
C THR A 73 -11.60 4.53 -1.30
N PHE A 74 -10.37 4.01 -1.32
CA PHE A 74 -9.54 4.07 -2.52
C PHE A 74 -10.15 3.27 -3.66
N ARG A 75 -10.70 2.09 -3.37
CA ARG A 75 -11.32 1.28 -4.41
C ARG A 75 -12.56 1.94 -5.00
N ARG A 76 -13.29 2.68 -4.19
CA ARG A 76 -14.47 3.40 -4.66
C ARG A 76 -14.10 4.63 -5.48
N LEU A 77 -13.13 5.42 -5.02
CA LEU A 77 -12.80 6.70 -5.64
C LEU A 77 -11.78 6.56 -6.78
N HIS A 78 -10.92 5.56 -6.71
CA HIS A 78 -9.82 5.38 -7.65
C HIS A 78 -9.69 3.92 -8.03
N ALA A 79 -10.76 3.37 -8.61
CA ALA A 79 -10.86 1.94 -8.89
C ALA A 79 -9.77 1.43 -9.84
N HIS A 80 -9.17 2.32 -10.62
CA HIS A 80 -8.10 1.95 -11.56
C HIS A 80 -6.75 1.81 -10.90
N ILE A 81 -6.59 2.25 -9.64
CA ILE A 81 -5.32 2.16 -8.93
C ILE A 81 -5.34 0.90 -8.04
N PRO A 82 -4.49 -0.10 -8.32
CA PRO A 82 -4.45 -1.27 -7.44
C PRO A 82 -3.89 -0.91 -6.07
N VAL A 83 -4.38 -1.62 -5.06
CA VAL A 83 -3.93 -1.45 -3.68
C VAL A 83 -3.36 -2.77 -3.20
N VAL A 84 -2.11 -2.75 -2.74
CA VAL A 84 -1.47 -3.88 -2.05
C VAL A 84 -1.38 -3.52 -0.58
N LEU A 85 -1.72 -4.47 0.28
CA LEU A 85 -1.72 -4.26 1.72
C LEU A 85 -0.39 -4.71 2.31
N ILE A 86 0.06 -4.02 3.37
CA ILE A 86 1.20 -4.49 4.14
C ILE A 86 0.78 -4.56 5.60
N THR A 87 1.08 -5.68 6.27
CA THR A 87 0.57 -5.95 7.60
C THR A 87 1.51 -6.84 8.39
N ALA A 88 1.42 -6.77 9.71
CA ALA A 88 2.16 -7.69 10.57
C ALA A 88 1.65 -9.11 10.37
N PHE A 89 2.52 -10.09 10.53
CA PHE A 89 2.16 -11.50 10.36
C PHE A 89 0.97 -11.88 11.25
N ALA A 90 0.91 -11.32 12.45
CA ALA A 90 -0.17 -11.61 13.39
C ALA A 90 -1.54 -11.13 12.89
N ASP A 91 -1.56 -10.23 11.91
CA ASP A 91 -2.79 -9.62 11.43
C ASP A 91 -3.20 -10.08 10.04
N VAL A 92 -2.72 -11.27 9.63
CA VAL A 92 -3.03 -11.81 8.31
C VAL A 92 -4.54 -11.94 8.06
N GLN A 93 -5.33 -12.17 9.10
CA GLN A 93 -6.78 -12.25 8.93
C GLN A 93 -7.37 -10.93 8.43
N LEU A 94 -6.80 -9.80 8.85
CA LEU A 94 -7.22 -8.50 8.31
C LEU A 94 -6.86 -8.36 6.83
N ALA A 95 -5.70 -8.87 6.44
CA ALA A 95 -5.30 -8.84 5.04
C ALA A 95 -6.25 -9.68 4.18
N ILE A 96 -6.70 -10.81 4.70
CA ILE A 96 -7.68 -11.64 3.99
C ILE A 96 -8.98 -10.88 3.79
N LYS A 97 -9.45 -10.17 4.82
CA LYS A 97 -10.63 -9.31 4.68
C LYS A 97 -10.40 -8.23 3.63
N GLY A 98 -9.19 -7.68 3.59
CA GLY A 98 -8.83 -6.68 2.59
C GLY A 98 -8.89 -7.24 1.17
N LEU A 99 -8.41 -8.45 0.95
CA LEU A 99 -8.51 -9.09 -0.35
C LEU A 99 -9.97 -9.22 -0.79
N LYS A 100 -10.84 -9.60 0.14
CA LYS A 100 -12.27 -9.70 -0.16
C LYS A 100 -12.90 -8.34 -0.41
N SER A 101 -12.27 -7.26 0.06
CA SER A 101 -12.75 -5.90 -0.15
C SER A 101 -12.11 -5.22 -1.37
N GLY A 102 -11.31 -5.94 -2.14
CA GLY A 102 -10.79 -5.42 -3.41
C GLY A 102 -9.31 -5.14 -3.46
N ALA A 103 -8.53 -5.46 -2.42
CA ALA A 103 -7.09 -5.36 -2.51
C ALA A 103 -6.55 -6.34 -3.54
N ALA A 104 -5.49 -5.94 -4.25
CA ALA A 104 -4.89 -6.80 -5.26
C ALA A 104 -4.09 -7.94 -4.63
N ASP A 105 -3.41 -7.67 -3.52
CA ASP A 105 -2.57 -8.64 -2.83
C ASP A 105 -2.18 -8.08 -1.47
N PHE A 106 -1.36 -8.83 -0.73
CA PHE A 106 -0.78 -8.32 0.52
C PHE A 106 0.61 -8.91 0.74
N VAL A 107 1.40 -8.22 1.56
CA VAL A 107 2.69 -8.71 2.05
C VAL A 107 2.74 -8.54 3.56
N THR A 108 3.58 -9.33 4.21
CA THR A 108 3.73 -9.28 5.67
C THR A 108 4.99 -8.55 6.08
N LYS A 109 4.98 -7.99 7.28
CA LYS A 109 6.16 -7.41 7.93
C LYS A 109 6.75 -8.43 8.89
N PRO A 110 8.04 -8.70 8.86
CA PRO A 110 9.01 -8.25 7.86
C PRO A 110 8.79 -8.93 6.51
N TRP A 111 9.23 -8.28 5.47
CA TRP A 111 9.05 -8.79 4.11
C TRP A 111 10.37 -9.32 3.56
N ASP A 112 10.25 -10.18 2.54
CA ASP A 112 11.37 -10.54 1.68
C ASP A 112 11.37 -9.55 0.51
N ASN A 113 12.53 -8.95 0.22
CA ASN A 113 12.62 -7.89 -0.79
C ASN A 113 12.19 -8.38 -2.17
N ASP A 114 12.64 -9.55 -2.57
CA ASP A 114 12.29 -10.07 -3.90
C ASP A 114 10.80 -10.39 -4.01
N GLU A 115 10.22 -10.93 -2.95
CA GLU A 115 8.80 -11.24 -2.91
C GLU A 115 7.97 -9.96 -2.95
N LEU A 116 8.38 -8.95 -2.19
CA LEU A 116 7.69 -7.65 -2.21
C LEU A 116 7.70 -7.05 -3.61
N ILE A 117 8.86 -7.00 -4.22
CA ILE A 117 8.99 -6.41 -5.55
C ILE A 117 8.11 -7.16 -6.55
N ARG A 118 8.14 -8.49 -6.52
CA ARG A 118 7.32 -9.29 -7.43
C ARG A 118 5.83 -9.05 -7.20
N THR A 119 5.41 -8.99 -5.94
CA THR A 119 4.00 -8.76 -5.60
C THR A 119 3.53 -7.43 -6.15
N LEU A 120 4.33 -6.38 -5.98
CA LEU A 120 3.97 -5.04 -6.46
C LEU A 120 3.92 -4.98 -7.98
N LYS A 121 4.91 -5.55 -8.65
CA LYS A 121 4.91 -5.60 -10.11
C LYS A 121 3.69 -6.35 -10.66
N ASP A 122 3.40 -7.49 -10.08
CA ASP A 122 2.25 -8.30 -10.51
C ASP A 122 0.95 -7.55 -10.33
N ALA A 123 0.81 -6.79 -9.25
CA ALA A 123 -0.40 -6.01 -9.02
C ALA A 123 -0.62 -4.96 -10.11
N ILE A 124 0.45 -4.28 -10.52
CA ILE A 124 0.35 -3.30 -11.59
C ILE A 124 0.04 -4.00 -12.92
N ASP A 125 0.75 -5.07 -13.23
CA ASP A 125 0.59 -5.77 -14.50
C ASP A 125 -0.82 -6.32 -14.66
N ARG A 126 -1.41 -6.84 -13.58
CA ARG A 126 -2.78 -7.37 -13.63
C ARG A 126 -3.85 -6.29 -13.75
N SER A 127 -3.52 -5.05 -13.37
CA SER A 127 -4.49 -3.95 -13.41
C SER A 127 -4.60 -3.31 -14.78
N GLN A 128 -3.70 -3.66 -15.67
CA GLN A 128 -3.65 -3.06 -17.01
C GLN A 128 -4.38 -3.87 -18.07
#